data_133ee6cff5bd161643263897e0a9ce72
#
_entry.id   133ee6cff5bd161643263897e0a9ce72
#
_cell.length_a   1.000
_cell.length_b   1.000
_cell.length_c   1.000
_cell.angle_alpha   90.00
_cell.angle_beta   90.00
_cell.angle_gamma   90.00
#
_symmetry.space_group_name_H-M   'P 1'
#
loop_
_entity.id
_entity.type
_entity.pdbx_description
1 polymer ?
#
loop_
_entity_poly.entity_id
_entity_poly.type
_entity_poly.pdbx_seq_one_letter_code
_entity_poly.pdbx_strand_id
1 'polypeptide(L)'
;MYKNLKIGLALGGGGARGACHIGILKSLERNGIIPDVISGTSAGSMIGAMYASHANADIVEEKYTAHVNGEDFKDLGFRYIPNNEKDDSVFSQIFKQIKNQYILMVSSNRKSIVKNERLAKAANNLFSHSQFNDLKIPLIVTATDLISGKPILYKSGNVVDAVVKSSSIPGFIEPTYIDNRMLLDGGIVFPTPVPPLVGECDFIIAINISKAFKTDDEPENIFEIMNRSRDISTLHLNSYLLNQSNFVISPKHENVHWSAFDKTKEFIQNGYNAAESEMEKLLIQLDSMIEESAKTTKETFWTKLKKRLSS
;
A
#
# COMPACT_ATOMS: atom_id res chain seq x y z
N MET A 1 7.06 -16.10 -18.21
CA MET A 1 5.99 -17.05 -18.54
C MET A 1 4.82 -16.31 -19.18
N TYR A 2 4.38 -15.18 -18.67
CA TYR A 2 3.19 -14.44 -19.09
C TYR A 2 3.47 -13.23 -20.01
N LYS A 3 4.46 -13.32 -20.93
CA LYS A 3 4.96 -12.21 -21.78
C LYS A 3 3.92 -11.52 -22.68
N ASN A 4 2.77 -12.13 -22.89
CA ASN A 4 1.70 -11.57 -23.74
C ASN A 4 0.58 -10.92 -22.93
N LEU A 5 0.71 -10.83 -21.61
CA LEU A 5 -0.26 -10.27 -20.70
C LEU A 5 0.42 -9.20 -19.84
N LYS A 6 -0.03 -7.97 -19.91
CA LYS A 6 0.50 -6.88 -19.08
C LYS A 6 -0.09 -6.96 -17.67
N ILE A 7 0.73 -7.39 -16.71
CA ILE A 7 0.32 -7.59 -15.31
C ILE A 7 0.57 -6.33 -14.50
N GLY A 8 -0.48 -5.79 -13.88
CA GLY A 8 -0.42 -4.71 -12.91
C GLY A 8 -0.50 -5.23 -11.49
N LEU A 9 0.29 -4.64 -10.56
CA LEU A 9 0.28 -4.97 -9.15
C LEU A 9 -0.07 -3.76 -8.30
N ALA A 10 -1.22 -3.80 -7.60
CA ALA A 10 -1.66 -2.74 -6.70
C ALA A 10 -1.30 -3.08 -5.25
N LEU A 11 -0.41 -2.30 -4.62
CA LEU A 11 0.08 -2.48 -3.26
C LEU A 11 -0.61 -1.52 -2.30
N GLY A 12 -1.50 -2.03 -1.45
CA GLY A 12 -2.26 -1.24 -0.49
C GLY A 12 -1.43 -0.62 0.63
N GLY A 13 -1.96 0.43 1.24
CA GLY A 13 -1.42 1.05 2.45
C GLY A 13 -1.80 0.28 3.71
N GLY A 14 -0.95 0.36 4.76
CA GLY A 14 -1.25 -0.34 6.01
C GLY A 14 -0.16 -0.27 7.10
N GLY A 15 0.79 0.65 7.01
CA GLY A 15 1.88 0.80 7.99
C GLY A 15 2.73 -0.47 8.07
N ALA A 16 2.98 -0.99 9.26
CA ALA A 16 3.80 -2.19 9.51
C ALA A 16 3.33 -3.43 8.74
N ARG A 17 2.00 -3.55 8.50
CA ARG A 17 1.44 -4.64 7.69
C ARG A 17 1.93 -4.63 6.25
N GLY A 18 2.51 -3.50 5.79
CA GLY A 18 3.19 -3.40 4.49
C GLY A 18 4.25 -4.47 4.28
N ALA A 19 4.85 -5.01 5.33
CA ALA A 19 5.80 -6.12 5.23
C ALA A 19 5.19 -7.39 4.61
N CYS A 20 3.85 -7.56 4.63
CA CYS A 20 3.18 -8.66 3.93
C CYS A 20 3.44 -8.61 2.41
N HIS A 21 3.56 -7.40 1.84
CA HIS A 21 3.86 -7.25 0.41
C HIS A 21 5.16 -7.98 0.01
N ILE A 22 6.17 -7.95 0.89
CA ILE A 22 7.46 -8.62 0.62
C ILE A 22 7.25 -10.13 0.47
N GLY A 23 6.53 -10.75 1.40
CA GLY A 23 6.23 -12.18 1.35
C GLY A 23 5.43 -12.56 0.10
N ILE A 24 4.45 -11.73 -0.28
CA ILE A 24 3.65 -11.96 -1.50
C ILE A 24 4.53 -11.85 -2.74
N LEU A 25 5.39 -10.82 -2.83
CA LEU A 25 6.34 -10.66 -3.93
C LEU A 25 7.26 -11.87 -4.07
N LYS A 26 7.77 -12.44 -2.96
CA LYS A 26 8.59 -13.67 -2.97
C LYS A 26 7.83 -14.86 -3.57
N SER A 27 6.57 -15.04 -3.22
CA SER A 27 5.72 -16.09 -3.76
C SER A 27 5.44 -15.88 -5.25
N LEU A 28 5.09 -14.65 -5.67
CA LEU A 28 4.87 -14.30 -7.07
C LEU A 28 6.12 -14.57 -7.92
N GLU A 29 7.31 -14.13 -7.47
CA GLU A 29 8.59 -14.38 -8.16
C GLU A 29 8.87 -15.86 -8.32
N ARG A 30 8.70 -16.66 -7.26
CA ARG A 30 8.93 -18.13 -7.31
C ARG A 30 8.04 -18.82 -8.33
N ASN A 31 6.86 -18.28 -8.57
CA ASN A 31 5.91 -18.78 -9.56
C ASN A 31 6.05 -18.08 -10.93
N GLY A 32 7.11 -17.30 -11.15
CA GLY A 32 7.42 -16.66 -12.42
C GLY A 32 6.48 -15.50 -12.78
N ILE A 33 5.77 -14.92 -11.78
CA ILE A 33 4.88 -13.78 -11.95
C ILE A 33 5.64 -12.52 -11.56
N ILE A 34 6.04 -11.74 -12.58
CA ILE A 34 6.70 -10.44 -12.41
C ILE A 34 5.75 -9.37 -12.94
N PRO A 35 5.39 -8.35 -12.16
CA PRO A 35 4.51 -7.29 -12.62
C PRO A 35 5.21 -6.39 -13.65
N ASP A 36 4.45 -5.95 -14.66
CA ASP A 36 4.90 -4.97 -15.65
C ASP A 36 4.75 -3.53 -15.17
N VAL A 37 3.81 -3.29 -14.23
CA VAL A 37 3.56 -1.97 -13.62
C VAL A 37 3.15 -2.18 -12.17
N ILE A 38 3.66 -1.34 -11.28
CA ILE A 38 3.27 -1.33 -9.86
C ILE A 38 2.57 -0.02 -9.54
N SER A 39 1.46 -0.07 -8.81
CA SER A 39 0.90 1.08 -8.13
C SER A 39 0.97 0.88 -6.61
N GLY A 40 1.36 1.91 -5.87
CA GLY A 40 1.55 1.80 -4.43
C GLY A 40 1.01 2.98 -3.64
N THR A 41 0.45 2.70 -2.47
CA THR A 41 0.00 3.69 -1.49
C THR A 41 0.73 3.49 -0.16
N SER A 42 1.28 4.56 0.43
CA SER A 42 1.88 4.53 1.79
C SER A 42 2.94 3.42 1.90
N ALA A 43 2.81 2.48 2.83
CA ALA A 43 3.71 1.33 2.95
C ALA A 43 3.82 0.53 1.63
N GLY A 44 2.73 0.42 0.86
CA GLY A 44 2.74 -0.21 -0.47
C GLY A 44 3.56 0.59 -1.49
N SER A 45 3.61 1.92 -1.40
CA SER A 45 4.49 2.74 -2.24
C SER A 45 5.96 2.54 -1.90
N MET A 46 6.29 2.39 -0.62
CA MET A 46 7.65 2.13 -0.15
C MET A 46 8.17 0.78 -0.63
N ILE A 47 7.43 -0.30 -0.36
CA ILE A 47 7.81 -1.65 -0.81
C ILE A 47 7.80 -1.75 -2.33
N GLY A 48 6.81 -1.14 -3.00
CA GLY A 48 6.73 -1.07 -4.45
C GLY A 48 7.94 -0.39 -5.08
N ALA A 49 8.41 0.72 -4.51
CA ALA A 49 9.60 1.43 -4.98
C ALA A 49 10.88 0.61 -4.78
N MET A 50 11.03 -0.06 -3.62
CA MET A 50 12.15 -0.98 -3.37
C MET A 50 12.15 -2.12 -4.40
N TYR A 51 10.99 -2.72 -4.61
CA TYR A 51 10.87 -3.81 -5.56
C TYR A 51 11.08 -3.36 -7.01
N ALA A 52 10.50 -2.23 -7.39
CA ALA A 52 10.69 -1.65 -8.72
C ALA A 52 12.16 -1.31 -9.02
N SER A 53 12.94 -0.95 -7.99
CA SER A 53 14.38 -0.68 -8.13
C SER A 53 15.22 -1.94 -8.34
N HIS A 54 14.86 -3.03 -7.67
CA HIS A 54 15.71 -4.24 -7.63
C HIS A 54 15.15 -5.40 -8.47
N ALA A 55 13.83 -5.50 -8.63
CA ALA A 55 13.11 -6.65 -9.18
C ALA A 55 13.57 -7.97 -8.52
N ASN A 56 13.71 -7.94 -7.19
CA ASN A 56 14.14 -9.06 -6.37
C ASN A 56 13.61 -8.89 -4.94
N ALA A 57 12.71 -9.78 -4.53
CA ALA A 57 12.03 -9.68 -3.23
C ALA A 57 12.92 -10.05 -2.04
N ASP A 58 13.95 -10.87 -2.22
CA ASP A 58 14.91 -11.20 -1.15
C ASP A 58 15.77 -9.97 -0.80
N ILE A 59 16.20 -9.18 -1.80
CA ILE A 59 16.90 -7.91 -1.58
C ILE A 59 15.98 -6.91 -0.86
N VAL A 60 14.69 -6.86 -1.21
CA VAL A 60 13.70 -6.00 -0.54
C VAL A 60 13.56 -6.41 0.92
N GLU A 61 13.45 -7.71 1.23
CA GLU A 61 13.37 -8.22 2.60
C GLU A 61 14.59 -7.81 3.43
N GLU A 62 15.79 -8.05 2.91
CA GLU A 62 17.05 -7.70 3.59
C GLU A 62 17.10 -6.20 3.92
N LYS A 63 16.92 -5.35 2.91
CA LYS A 63 16.99 -3.89 3.07
C LYS A 63 15.88 -3.35 3.97
N TYR A 64 14.64 -3.82 3.81
CA TYR A 64 13.52 -3.38 4.65
C TYR A 64 13.72 -3.78 6.11
N THR A 65 14.14 -5.03 6.36
CA THR A 65 14.39 -5.52 7.72
C THR A 65 15.54 -4.76 8.38
N ALA A 66 16.62 -4.47 7.67
CA ALA A 66 17.71 -3.63 8.17
C ALA A 66 17.21 -2.21 8.49
N HIS A 67 16.39 -1.63 7.62
CA HIS A 67 15.85 -0.28 7.78
C HIS A 67 14.96 -0.14 9.03
N VAL A 68 13.97 -1.02 9.23
CA VAL A 68 13.05 -0.92 10.38
C VAL A 68 13.74 -1.16 11.72
N ASN A 69 14.92 -1.78 11.73
CA ASN A 69 15.77 -1.96 12.90
C ASN A 69 16.80 -0.83 13.06
N GLY A 70 16.97 0.04 12.05
CA GLY A 70 17.92 1.15 12.06
C GLY A 70 17.51 2.31 12.97
N GLU A 71 18.48 3.15 13.34
CA GLU A 71 18.26 4.28 14.23
C GLU A 71 17.36 5.35 13.59
N ASP A 72 17.55 5.67 12.29
CA ASP A 72 16.74 6.66 11.58
C ASP A 72 15.25 6.30 11.58
N PHE A 73 14.91 5.01 11.53
CA PHE A 73 13.53 4.53 11.64
C PHE A 73 13.00 4.63 13.07
N LYS A 74 13.84 4.33 14.08
CA LYS A 74 13.48 4.47 15.49
C LYS A 74 13.16 5.92 15.84
N ASP A 75 13.88 6.89 15.23
CA ASP A 75 13.68 8.32 15.42
C ASP A 75 12.32 8.82 14.87
N LEU A 76 11.62 8.05 14.04
CA LEU A 76 10.24 8.34 13.64
C LEU A 76 9.23 8.18 14.77
N GLY A 77 9.64 7.55 15.88
CA GLY A 77 8.82 7.46 17.08
C GLY A 77 7.64 6.49 17.02
N PHE A 78 7.56 5.63 16.00
CA PHE A 78 6.48 4.63 15.88
C PHE A 78 6.41 3.69 17.08
N ARG A 79 7.56 3.39 17.75
CA ARG A 79 7.63 2.54 18.95
C ARG A 79 6.98 3.16 20.19
N TYR A 80 6.82 4.49 20.22
CA TYR A 80 6.21 5.20 21.34
C TYR A 80 4.70 5.33 21.21
N ILE A 81 4.11 4.82 20.12
CA ILE A 81 2.66 4.73 19.96
C ILE A 81 2.20 3.54 20.82
N PRO A 82 1.37 3.76 21.86
CA PRO A 82 0.95 2.69 22.74
C PRO A 82 0.24 1.57 21.98
N ASN A 83 0.82 0.38 22.04
CA ASN A 83 0.24 -0.86 21.48
C ASN A 83 -0.69 -1.57 22.50
N ASN A 84 -1.07 -0.89 23.60
CA ASN A 84 -1.73 -1.52 24.73
C ASN A 84 -3.21 -1.82 24.45
N GLU A 85 -3.46 -3.03 24.00
CA GLU A 85 -4.79 -3.64 24.05
C GLU A 85 -5.12 -4.32 25.40
N LYS A 86 -4.21 -4.29 26.41
CA LYS A 86 -4.39 -5.03 27.66
C LYS A 86 -3.84 -4.31 28.90
N ASP A 87 -4.34 -3.13 29.22
CA ASP A 87 -4.15 -2.59 30.56
C ASP A 87 -5.47 -1.99 31.05
N ASP A 88 -6.30 -2.85 31.68
CA ASP A 88 -7.65 -2.56 32.16
C ASP A 88 -7.69 -1.94 33.57
N SER A 89 -6.57 -1.42 34.09
CA SER A 89 -6.60 -0.75 35.39
C SER A 89 -7.31 0.60 35.29
N VAL A 90 -8.20 0.90 36.25
CA VAL A 90 -8.94 2.16 36.35
C VAL A 90 -7.98 3.37 36.34
N PHE A 91 -6.77 3.21 36.88
CA PHE A 91 -5.73 4.24 36.87
C PHE A 91 -5.15 4.48 35.47
N SER A 92 -4.99 3.45 34.68
CA SER A 92 -4.51 3.58 33.29
C SER A 92 -5.55 4.22 32.38
N GLN A 93 -6.84 3.96 32.63
CA GLN A 93 -7.97 4.58 31.90
C GLN A 93 -8.05 6.08 32.21
N ILE A 94 -7.95 6.48 33.46
CA ILE A 94 -7.96 7.91 33.87
C ILE A 94 -6.73 8.63 33.32
N PHE A 95 -5.53 8.01 33.39
CA PHE A 95 -4.30 8.59 32.84
C PHE A 95 -4.32 8.67 31.31
N LYS A 96 -4.94 7.68 30.65
CA LYS A 96 -5.17 7.66 29.22
C LYS A 96 -6.15 8.78 28.78
N GLN A 97 -7.18 9.03 29.58
CA GLN A 97 -8.18 10.07 29.33
C GLN A 97 -7.60 11.48 29.51
N ILE A 98 -6.82 11.71 30.59
CA ILE A 98 -6.13 12.99 30.84
C ILE A 98 -5.03 13.23 29.79
N LYS A 99 -4.25 12.22 29.46
CA LYS A 99 -3.20 12.28 28.42
C LYS A 99 -3.82 12.54 27.04
N ASN A 100 -4.93 11.90 26.71
CA ASN A 100 -5.62 12.09 25.44
C ASN A 100 -6.23 13.50 25.34
N GLN A 101 -6.84 14.02 26.40
CA GLN A 101 -7.37 15.39 26.44
C GLN A 101 -6.23 16.43 26.33
N TYR A 102 -5.10 16.21 27.03
CA TYR A 102 -3.92 17.07 26.95
C TYR A 102 -3.29 17.03 25.54
N ILE A 103 -3.14 15.84 24.97
CA ILE A 103 -2.65 15.67 23.60
C ILE A 103 -3.57 16.37 22.61
N LEU A 104 -4.88 16.23 22.75
CA LEU A 104 -5.87 16.90 21.89
C LEU A 104 -5.81 18.42 22.02
N MET A 105 -5.70 18.94 23.25
CA MET A 105 -5.60 20.38 23.50
C MET A 105 -4.28 20.96 22.95
N VAL A 106 -3.15 20.25 23.07
CA VAL A 106 -1.85 20.64 22.54
C VAL A 106 -1.79 20.42 21.01
N SER A 107 -2.47 19.39 20.50
CA SER A 107 -2.47 19.04 19.06
C SER A 107 -3.44 19.89 18.24
N SER A 108 -4.42 20.55 18.88
CA SER A 108 -5.42 21.37 18.16
C SER A 108 -4.79 22.48 17.29
N ASN A 109 -3.60 22.97 17.69
CA ASN A 109 -2.84 23.99 16.95
C ASN A 109 -1.68 23.43 16.13
N ARG A 110 -1.46 22.11 16.14
CA ARG A 110 -0.36 21.48 15.37
C ARG A 110 -0.94 20.65 14.24
N LYS A 111 -0.31 20.71 13.08
CA LYS A 111 -0.73 19.94 11.88
C LYS A 111 -0.20 18.50 11.88
N SER A 112 0.78 18.19 12.76
CA SER A 112 1.42 16.85 12.82
C SER A 112 2.22 16.65 14.11
N ILE A 113 2.56 15.39 14.38
CA ILE A 113 3.44 14.97 15.47
C ILE A 113 4.89 14.87 14.97
N VAL A 114 5.08 14.31 13.76
CA VAL A 114 6.40 14.07 13.15
C VAL A 114 6.57 14.94 11.92
N LYS A 115 7.75 15.56 11.78
CA LYS A 115 8.12 16.33 10.59
C LYS A 115 8.35 15.40 9.40
N ASN A 116 7.90 15.80 8.20
CA ASN A 116 8.11 15.05 6.97
C ASN A 116 9.58 14.86 6.61
N GLU A 117 10.47 15.80 7.02
CA GLU A 117 11.92 15.69 6.86
C GLU A 117 12.52 14.44 7.53
N ARG A 118 11.96 14.01 8.68
CA ARG A 118 12.41 12.77 9.35
C ARG A 118 12.03 11.54 8.53
N LEU A 119 10.82 11.53 7.95
CA LEU A 119 10.40 10.45 7.06
C LEU A 119 11.24 10.44 5.78
N ALA A 120 11.55 11.62 5.21
CA ALA A 120 12.41 11.75 4.05
C ALA A 120 13.83 11.21 4.34
N LYS A 121 14.40 11.56 5.50
CA LYS A 121 15.71 11.02 5.93
C LYS A 121 15.70 9.51 6.04
N ALA A 122 14.69 8.94 6.67
CA ALA A 122 14.53 7.49 6.77
C ALA A 122 14.37 6.83 5.40
N ALA A 123 13.54 7.40 4.52
CA ALA A 123 13.31 6.86 3.18
C ALA A 123 14.53 6.99 2.25
N ASN A 124 15.36 8.04 2.37
CA ASN A 124 16.57 8.20 1.57
C ASN A 124 17.54 7.03 1.73
N ASN A 125 17.63 6.42 2.91
CA ASN A 125 18.49 5.26 3.15
C ASN A 125 18.03 4.01 2.40
N LEU A 126 16.76 3.97 1.96
CA LEU A 126 16.20 2.86 1.18
C LEU A 126 16.42 3.01 -0.33
N PHE A 127 16.38 4.24 -0.84
CA PHE A 127 16.24 4.52 -2.27
C PHE A 127 17.37 5.39 -2.86
N SER A 128 18.50 5.60 -2.17
CA SER A 128 19.61 6.50 -2.55
C SER A 128 19.54 7.00 -4.00
N HIS A 129 19.12 8.23 -4.21
CA HIS A 129 19.09 8.95 -5.50
C HIS A 129 18.24 8.36 -6.63
N SER A 130 17.25 7.51 -6.33
CA SER A 130 16.43 6.90 -7.38
C SER A 130 15.44 7.90 -7.98
N GLN A 131 15.49 8.05 -9.29
CA GLN A 131 14.44 8.68 -10.09
C GLN A 131 13.48 7.61 -10.59
N PHE A 132 12.22 7.98 -10.89
CA PHE A 132 11.28 7.02 -11.48
C PHE A 132 11.82 6.37 -12.77
N ASN A 133 12.59 7.12 -13.57
CA ASN A 133 13.18 6.62 -14.82
C ASN A 133 14.31 5.58 -14.61
N ASP A 134 14.86 5.50 -13.39
CA ASP A 134 15.93 4.54 -13.06
C ASP A 134 15.35 3.20 -12.56
N LEU A 135 14.04 3.12 -12.37
CA LEU A 135 13.38 1.92 -11.89
C LEU A 135 13.32 0.86 -12.99
N LYS A 136 13.56 -0.40 -12.62
CA LYS A 136 13.45 -1.56 -13.52
C LYS A 136 12.01 -1.88 -13.92
N ILE A 137 11.07 -1.58 -13.02
CA ILE A 137 9.63 -1.76 -13.21
C ILE A 137 8.96 -0.40 -13.07
N PRO A 138 8.11 0.01 -14.02
CA PRO A 138 7.30 1.23 -13.91
C PRO A 138 6.50 1.27 -12.61
N LEU A 139 6.57 2.42 -11.91
CA LEU A 139 5.92 2.63 -10.63
C LEU A 139 4.96 3.82 -10.69
N ILE A 140 3.82 3.69 -10.05
CA ILE A 140 2.86 4.77 -9.79
C ILE A 140 2.72 4.90 -8.27
N VAL A 141 3.11 6.05 -7.72
CA VAL A 141 2.94 6.35 -6.30
C VAL A 141 1.74 7.27 -6.13
N THR A 142 0.83 6.92 -5.22
CA THR A 142 -0.40 7.69 -4.99
C THR A 142 -0.29 8.55 -3.75
N ALA A 143 -0.74 9.80 -3.83
CA ALA A 143 -0.95 10.69 -2.70
C ALA A 143 -2.35 11.33 -2.80
N THR A 144 -2.76 12.06 -1.77
CA THR A 144 -4.04 12.79 -1.75
C THR A 144 -3.78 14.28 -1.58
N ASP A 145 -4.40 15.10 -2.42
CA ASP A 145 -4.48 16.54 -2.18
C ASP A 145 -5.70 16.84 -1.31
N LEU A 146 -5.46 17.24 -0.07
CA LEU A 146 -6.52 17.52 0.89
C LEU A 146 -7.34 18.78 0.55
N ILE A 147 -6.80 19.70 -0.26
CA ILE A 147 -7.51 20.93 -0.65
C ILE A 147 -8.56 20.63 -1.73
N SER A 148 -8.17 19.84 -2.75
CA SER A 148 -9.08 19.50 -3.85
C SER A 148 -9.85 18.21 -3.66
N GLY A 149 -9.45 17.36 -2.69
CA GLY A 149 -9.99 16.01 -2.49
C GLY A 149 -9.59 15.02 -3.58
N LYS A 150 -8.63 15.36 -4.45
CA LYS A 150 -8.26 14.52 -5.61
C LYS A 150 -7.03 13.65 -5.33
N PRO A 151 -6.96 12.45 -5.95
CA PRO A 151 -5.73 11.67 -5.97
C PRO A 151 -4.66 12.40 -6.80
N ILE A 152 -3.42 12.28 -6.36
CA ILE A 152 -2.22 12.71 -7.10
C ILE A 152 -1.42 11.45 -7.42
N LEU A 153 -1.07 11.28 -8.70
CA LEU A 153 -0.33 10.13 -9.21
C LEU A 153 1.07 10.57 -9.64
N TYR A 154 2.09 10.07 -8.95
CA TYR A 154 3.49 10.31 -9.30
C TYR A 154 4.00 9.16 -10.17
N LYS A 155 4.44 9.49 -11.38
CA LYS A 155 5.03 8.58 -12.38
C LYS A 155 6.42 9.05 -12.83
N SER A 156 6.90 10.18 -12.31
CA SER A 156 8.17 10.81 -12.71
C SER A 156 8.75 11.65 -11.57
N GLY A 157 10.00 12.05 -11.69
CA GLY A 157 10.74 12.83 -10.68
C GLY A 157 11.40 11.93 -9.63
N ASN A 158 11.57 12.44 -8.42
CA ASN A 158 12.25 11.73 -7.34
C ASN A 158 11.29 10.76 -6.62
N VAL A 159 11.69 9.48 -6.52
CA VAL A 159 10.90 8.41 -5.90
C VAL A 159 10.73 8.64 -4.40
N VAL A 160 11.79 9.10 -3.70
CA VAL A 160 11.74 9.37 -2.26
C VAL A 160 10.69 10.41 -1.95
N ASP A 161 10.70 11.53 -2.69
CA ASP A 161 9.73 12.59 -2.53
C ASP A 161 8.29 12.12 -2.71
N ALA A 162 8.05 11.28 -3.70
CA ALA A 162 6.72 10.72 -3.95
C ALA A 162 6.28 9.78 -2.81
N VAL A 163 7.18 8.89 -2.35
CA VAL A 163 6.92 7.94 -1.24
C VAL A 163 6.65 8.71 0.06
N VAL A 164 7.40 9.76 0.36
CA VAL A 164 7.18 10.61 1.55
C VAL A 164 5.78 11.21 1.53
N LYS A 165 5.36 11.80 0.40
CA LYS A 165 4.01 12.36 0.24
C LYS A 165 2.93 11.28 0.39
N SER A 166 3.17 10.12 -0.22
CA SER A 166 2.27 8.96 -0.13
C SER A 166 2.14 8.38 1.27
N SER A 167 3.14 8.60 2.12
CA SER A 167 3.21 8.05 3.49
C SER A 167 2.99 9.11 4.58
N SER A 168 2.57 10.32 4.22
CA SER A 168 2.27 11.41 5.15
C SER A 168 0.91 11.18 5.83
N ILE A 169 0.90 10.28 6.83
CA ILE A 169 -0.30 9.86 7.57
C ILE A 169 -0.97 11.06 8.24
N PRO A 170 -2.28 11.31 7.99
CA PRO A 170 -3.00 12.46 8.56
C PRO A 170 -2.89 12.56 10.08
N GLY A 171 -2.51 13.74 10.57
CA GLY A 171 -2.35 14.02 11.99
C GLY A 171 -1.07 13.46 12.62
N PHE A 172 -0.40 12.48 11.99
CA PHE A 172 0.83 11.90 12.50
C PHE A 172 2.07 12.47 11.80
N ILE A 173 2.12 12.47 10.46
CA ILE A 173 3.23 13.02 9.68
C ILE A 173 2.80 14.34 9.03
N GLU A 174 3.72 15.30 9.01
CA GLU A 174 3.48 16.63 8.46
C GLU A 174 3.09 16.57 6.99
N PRO A 175 2.01 17.29 6.58
CA PRO A 175 1.66 17.41 5.18
C PRO A 175 2.76 18.07 4.36
N THR A 176 2.91 17.70 3.09
CA THR A 176 3.76 18.41 2.15
C THR A 176 2.97 19.51 1.44
N TYR A 177 3.45 20.75 1.48
CA TYR A 177 2.84 21.89 0.78
C TYR A 177 3.59 22.16 -0.51
N ILE A 178 2.91 22.14 -1.65
CA ILE A 178 3.47 22.44 -2.98
C ILE A 178 2.37 22.99 -3.90
N ASP A 179 2.64 24.07 -4.61
CA ASP A 179 1.72 24.66 -5.60
C ASP A 179 0.28 24.84 -5.09
N ASN A 180 0.11 25.41 -3.90
CA ASN A 180 -1.19 25.58 -3.20
C ASN A 180 -1.94 24.27 -2.89
N ARG A 181 -1.27 23.11 -2.94
CA ARG A 181 -1.80 21.81 -2.53
C ARG A 181 -1.31 21.45 -1.15
N MET A 182 -2.11 20.67 -0.43
CA MET A 182 -1.77 20.05 0.84
C MET A 182 -1.78 18.54 0.66
N LEU A 183 -0.59 17.94 0.50
CA LEU A 183 -0.44 16.54 0.14
C LEU A 183 -0.28 15.68 1.38
N LEU A 184 -1.06 14.60 1.42
CA LEU A 184 -1.11 13.60 2.46
C LEU A 184 -1.13 12.19 1.88
N ASP A 185 -1.16 11.20 2.77
CA ASP A 185 -1.19 9.77 2.45
C ASP A 185 -2.26 9.44 1.39
N GLY A 186 -1.86 8.64 0.40
CA GLY A 186 -2.74 8.20 -0.68
C GLY A 186 -3.90 7.33 -0.22
N GLY A 187 -3.80 6.73 0.97
CA GLY A 187 -4.83 5.86 1.55
C GLY A 187 -6.15 6.56 1.87
N ILE A 188 -6.19 7.90 1.85
CA ILE A 188 -7.43 8.66 1.98
C ILE A 188 -8.35 8.41 0.77
N VAL A 189 -7.78 8.38 -0.45
CA VAL A 189 -8.53 8.20 -1.71
C VAL A 189 -8.38 6.78 -2.26
N PHE A 190 -7.17 6.22 -2.23
CA PHE A 190 -6.85 4.90 -2.75
C PHE A 190 -6.16 4.02 -1.69
N PRO A 191 -6.92 3.47 -0.72
CA PRO A 191 -6.36 2.52 0.26
C PRO A 191 -5.60 1.37 -0.40
N THR A 192 -6.17 0.80 -1.47
CA THR A 192 -5.48 -0.09 -2.42
C THR A 192 -5.58 0.54 -3.81
N PRO A 193 -4.44 0.94 -4.42
CA PRO A 193 -4.43 1.79 -5.62
C PRO A 193 -4.63 0.99 -6.91
N VAL A 194 -5.81 0.39 -7.07
CA VAL A 194 -6.23 -0.34 -8.29
C VAL A 194 -6.51 0.61 -9.47
N PRO A 195 -7.24 1.74 -9.29
CA PRO A 195 -7.66 2.59 -10.41
C PRO A 195 -6.53 3.09 -11.32
N PRO A 196 -5.30 3.40 -10.83
CA PRO A 196 -4.21 3.80 -11.71
C PRO A 196 -3.76 2.75 -12.73
N LEU A 197 -4.14 1.48 -12.53
CA LEU A 197 -3.79 0.35 -13.41
C LEU A 197 -4.92 -0.04 -14.37
N VAL A 198 -6.15 0.41 -14.10
CA VAL A 198 -7.32 0.10 -14.92
C VAL A 198 -7.16 0.72 -16.32
N GLY A 199 -7.27 -0.11 -17.35
CA GLY A 199 -7.07 0.29 -18.76
C GLY A 199 -5.59 0.41 -19.17
N GLU A 200 -4.65 0.36 -18.22
CA GLU A 200 -3.21 0.29 -18.51
C GLU A 200 -2.67 -1.16 -18.50
N CYS A 201 -3.35 -2.06 -17.79
CA CYS A 201 -2.94 -3.46 -17.61
C CYS A 201 -4.08 -4.40 -18.04
N ASP A 202 -3.69 -5.58 -18.55
CA ASP A 202 -4.64 -6.62 -18.94
C ASP A 202 -5.13 -7.42 -17.73
N PHE A 203 -4.27 -7.60 -16.72
CA PHE A 203 -4.58 -8.30 -15.49
C PHE A 203 -4.04 -7.54 -14.29
N ILE A 204 -4.90 -7.28 -13.30
CA ILE A 204 -4.53 -6.54 -12.09
C ILE A 204 -4.63 -7.45 -10.87
N ILE A 205 -3.50 -7.62 -10.19
CA ILE A 205 -3.42 -8.27 -8.88
C ILE A 205 -3.43 -7.18 -7.81
N ALA A 206 -4.43 -7.17 -6.94
CA ALA A 206 -4.52 -6.24 -5.81
C ALA A 206 -4.12 -6.92 -4.50
N ILE A 207 -3.23 -6.28 -3.74
CA ILE A 207 -2.83 -6.75 -2.42
C ILE A 207 -3.48 -5.88 -1.37
N ASN A 208 -4.46 -6.46 -0.66
CA ASN A 208 -5.23 -5.79 0.37
C ASN A 208 -4.67 -6.13 1.76
N ILE A 209 -3.99 -5.17 2.38
CA ILE A 209 -3.48 -5.27 3.76
C ILE A 209 -4.26 -4.38 4.73
N SER A 210 -5.48 -3.98 4.37
CA SER A 210 -6.35 -3.19 5.24
C SER A 210 -6.68 -3.92 6.52
N LYS A 211 -6.88 -3.17 7.61
CA LYS A 211 -7.33 -3.74 8.88
C LYS A 211 -8.69 -4.40 8.72
N ALA A 212 -8.85 -5.60 9.29
CA ALA A 212 -10.17 -6.21 9.41
C ALA A 212 -11.08 -5.33 10.27
N PHE A 213 -12.34 -5.20 9.87
CA PHE A 213 -13.33 -4.45 10.64
C PHE A 213 -13.75 -5.28 11.86
N LYS A 214 -13.63 -4.69 13.06
CA LYS A 214 -14.10 -5.31 14.32
C LYS A 214 -15.59 -5.04 14.49
N THR A 215 -16.38 -6.07 14.69
CA THR A 215 -17.83 -5.97 14.89
C THR A 215 -18.24 -5.96 16.36
N ASP A 216 -17.36 -6.38 17.26
CA ASP A 216 -17.73 -6.82 18.60
C ASP A 216 -17.60 -5.74 19.70
N ASP A 217 -16.96 -4.61 19.39
CA ASP A 217 -16.76 -3.54 20.36
C ASP A 217 -17.69 -2.36 20.07
N GLU A 218 -18.51 -1.94 21.02
CA GLU A 218 -19.27 -0.70 20.94
C GLU A 218 -18.37 0.50 21.22
N PRO A 219 -18.39 1.58 20.38
CA PRO A 219 -17.57 2.75 20.63
C PRO A 219 -18.08 3.51 21.86
N GLU A 220 -17.19 3.80 22.82
CA GLU A 220 -17.52 4.37 24.12
C GLU A 220 -17.53 5.91 24.13
N ASN A 221 -16.92 6.55 23.13
CA ASN A 221 -16.76 8.00 23.11
C ASN A 221 -16.77 8.57 21.68
N ILE A 222 -16.90 9.90 21.59
CA ILE A 222 -17.02 10.63 20.32
C ILE A 222 -15.86 10.34 19.35
N PHE A 223 -14.62 10.16 19.85
CA PHE A 223 -13.46 9.89 19.00
C PHE A 223 -13.50 8.48 18.42
N GLU A 224 -13.95 7.51 19.19
CA GLU A 224 -14.15 6.15 18.74
C GLU A 224 -15.27 6.07 17.72
N ILE A 225 -16.37 6.80 17.91
CA ILE A 225 -17.46 6.91 16.93
C ILE A 225 -16.93 7.51 15.63
N MET A 226 -16.19 8.62 15.70
CA MET A 226 -15.60 9.25 14.50
C MET A 226 -14.60 8.32 13.78
N ASN A 227 -13.70 7.67 14.53
CA ASN A 227 -12.75 6.73 13.96
C ASN A 227 -13.46 5.53 13.31
N ARG A 228 -14.44 4.95 13.98
CA ARG A 228 -15.22 3.84 13.44
C ARG A 228 -16.00 4.24 12.18
N SER A 229 -16.58 5.43 12.17
CA SER A 229 -17.27 5.97 10.97
C SER A 229 -16.32 6.09 9.79
N ARG A 230 -15.10 6.59 10.02
CA ARG A 230 -14.04 6.66 9.01
C ARG A 230 -13.62 5.26 8.56
N ASP A 231 -13.42 4.32 9.49
CA ASP A 231 -13.01 2.95 9.17
C ASP A 231 -14.06 2.23 8.32
N ILE A 232 -15.37 2.45 8.59
CA ILE A 232 -16.47 1.94 7.77
C ILE A 232 -16.41 2.54 6.35
N SER A 233 -16.24 3.87 6.24
CA SER A 233 -16.14 4.54 4.93
C SER A 233 -14.94 4.02 4.13
N THR A 234 -13.79 3.83 4.78
CA THR A 234 -12.58 3.29 4.16
C THR A 234 -12.78 1.84 3.72
N LEU A 235 -13.47 1.01 4.52
CA LEU A 235 -13.78 -0.37 4.18
C LEU A 235 -14.61 -0.45 2.88
N HIS A 236 -15.69 0.33 2.80
CA HIS A 236 -16.56 0.35 1.62
C HIS A 236 -15.84 0.91 0.39
N LEU A 237 -15.07 1.99 0.55
CA LEU A 237 -14.24 2.52 -0.53
C LEU A 237 -13.25 1.47 -1.02
N ASN A 238 -12.52 0.81 -0.11
CA ASN A 238 -11.53 -0.19 -0.50
C ASN A 238 -12.18 -1.39 -1.19
N SER A 239 -13.33 -1.85 -0.71
CA SER A 239 -14.09 -2.92 -1.37
C SER A 239 -14.48 -2.55 -2.80
N TYR A 240 -14.96 -1.32 -3.02
CA TYR A 240 -15.29 -0.81 -4.36
C TYR A 240 -14.06 -0.76 -5.28
N LEU A 241 -12.89 -0.36 -4.76
CA LEU A 241 -11.65 -0.31 -5.53
C LEU A 241 -11.14 -1.71 -5.88
N LEU A 242 -11.18 -2.63 -4.93
CA LEU A 242 -10.75 -4.02 -5.12
C LEU A 242 -11.58 -4.75 -6.17
N ASN A 243 -12.88 -4.45 -6.30
CA ASN A 243 -13.75 -5.02 -7.33
C ASN A 243 -13.34 -4.63 -8.76
N GLN A 244 -12.43 -3.68 -8.95
CA GLN A 244 -11.87 -3.30 -10.25
C GLN A 244 -10.61 -4.10 -10.61
N SER A 245 -10.11 -4.96 -9.72
CA SER A 245 -8.99 -5.87 -9.98
C SER A 245 -9.48 -7.23 -10.46
N ASN A 246 -8.61 -7.97 -11.12
CA ASN A 246 -8.89 -9.34 -11.56
C ASN A 246 -8.68 -10.34 -10.41
N PHE A 247 -7.71 -10.08 -9.55
CA PHE A 247 -7.37 -10.98 -8.45
C PHE A 247 -7.02 -10.18 -7.20
N VAL A 248 -7.45 -10.67 -6.02
CA VAL A 248 -7.17 -10.05 -4.73
C VAL A 248 -6.46 -11.05 -3.82
N ILE A 249 -5.31 -10.65 -3.27
CA ILE A 249 -4.62 -11.37 -2.20
C ILE A 249 -4.78 -10.57 -0.92
N SER A 250 -5.39 -11.20 0.11
CA SER A 250 -5.62 -10.57 1.41
C SER A 250 -4.96 -11.41 2.52
N PRO A 251 -3.75 -11.07 2.97
CA PRO A 251 -3.11 -11.74 4.09
C PRO A 251 -3.96 -11.65 5.34
N LYS A 252 -4.09 -12.76 6.06
CA LYS A 252 -4.66 -12.74 7.41
C LYS A 252 -3.64 -12.10 8.34
N HIS A 253 -4.01 -11.01 8.92
CA HIS A 253 -3.28 -10.39 10.02
C HIS A 253 -4.28 -10.21 11.15
N GLU A 254 -3.93 -10.66 12.34
CA GLU A 254 -4.70 -10.37 13.55
C GLU A 254 -4.83 -8.85 13.70
N ASN A 255 -5.71 -8.38 14.60
CA ASN A 255 -5.96 -6.96 14.84
C ASN A 255 -4.72 -6.23 15.38
N VAL A 256 -3.62 -6.27 14.60
CA VAL A 256 -2.35 -5.69 14.96
C VAL A 256 -2.33 -4.21 14.58
N HIS A 257 -1.85 -3.38 15.50
CA HIS A 257 -1.73 -1.95 15.26
C HIS A 257 -0.81 -1.66 14.06
N TRP A 258 -1.11 -0.59 13.30
CA TRP A 258 -0.36 -0.21 12.10
C TRP A 258 1.11 0.16 12.37
N SER A 259 1.50 0.41 13.63
CA SER A 259 2.87 0.73 14.05
C SER A 259 3.66 -0.47 14.60
N ALA A 260 3.15 -1.69 14.53
CA ALA A 260 3.79 -2.90 15.07
C ALA A 260 4.93 -3.40 14.16
N PHE A 261 5.95 -2.59 13.96
CA PHE A 261 7.12 -2.91 13.11
C PHE A 261 8.03 -3.99 13.71
N ASP A 262 7.91 -4.28 14.99
CA ASP A 262 8.53 -5.42 15.68
C ASP A 262 8.06 -6.77 15.13
N LYS A 263 6.86 -6.83 14.52
CA LYS A 263 6.28 -8.01 13.88
C LYS A 263 6.62 -8.16 12.39
N THR A 264 7.62 -7.44 11.88
CA THR A 264 7.98 -7.44 10.45
C THR A 264 8.15 -8.85 9.88
N LYS A 265 8.88 -9.76 10.56
CA LYS A 265 9.08 -11.13 10.08
C LYS A 265 7.79 -11.95 10.02
N GLU A 266 6.92 -11.77 11.01
CA GLU A 266 5.60 -12.41 11.05
C GLU A 266 4.74 -11.96 9.86
N PHE A 267 4.70 -10.65 9.56
CA PHE A 267 3.97 -10.12 8.42
C PHE A 267 4.51 -10.62 7.08
N ILE A 268 5.83 -10.69 6.91
CA ILE A 268 6.44 -11.27 5.69
C ILE A 268 5.95 -12.71 5.50
N GLN A 269 6.00 -13.54 6.56
CA GLN A 269 5.57 -14.92 6.50
C GLN A 269 4.06 -15.05 6.22
N ASN A 270 3.23 -14.19 6.84
CA ASN A 270 1.78 -14.15 6.59
C ASN A 270 1.46 -13.77 5.15
N GLY A 271 2.21 -12.82 4.59
CA GLY A 271 2.10 -12.45 3.19
C GLY A 271 2.44 -13.61 2.25
N TYR A 272 3.57 -14.29 2.51
CA TYR A 272 3.98 -15.46 1.74
C TYR A 272 2.92 -16.57 1.75
N ASN A 273 2.45 -16.93 2.95
CA ASN A 273 1.44 -17.97 3.11
C ASN A 273 0.11 -17.64 2.42
N ALA A 274 -0.29 -16.36 2.47
CA ALA A 274 -1.52 -15.91 1.80
C ALA A 274 -1.40 -16.03 0.27
N ALA A 275 -0.25 -15.67 -0.30
CA ALA A 275 -0.03 -15.81 -1.73
C ALA A 275 0.02 -17.28 -2.17
N GLU A 276 0.74 -18.13 -1.42
CA GLU A 276 0.80 -19.57 -1.72
C GLU A 276 -0.59 -20.23 -1.67
N SER A 277 -1.43 -19.84 -0.70
CA SER A 277 -2.79 -20.42 -0.58
C SER A 277 -3.73 -20.06 -1.73
N GLU A 278 -3.46 -18.97 -2.45
CA GLU A 278 -4.26 -18.51 -3.58
C GLU A 278 -3.55 -18.71 -4.94
N MET A 279 -2.32 -19.25 -4.93
CA MET A 279 -1.46 -19.32 -6.11
C MET A 279 -2.08 -20.17 -7.23
N GLU A 280 -2.62 -21.34 -6.90
CA GLU A 280 -3.26 -22.20 -7.90
C GLU A 280 -4.41 -21.49 -8.63
N LYS A 281 -5.26 -20.78 -7.89
CA LYS A 281 -6.37 -20.01 -8.49
C LYS A 281 -5.86 -18.87 -9.36
N LEU A 282 -4.81 -18.18 -8.90
CA LEU A 282 -4.19 -17.09 -9.66
C LEU A 282 -3.63 -17.59 -10.98
N LEU A 283 -2.89 -18.72 -10.97
CA LEU A 283 -2.32 -19.29 -12.17
C LEU A 283 -3.41 -19.73 -13.18
N ILE A 284 -4.49 -20.37 -12.69
CA ILE A 284 -5.63 -20.75 -13.54
C ILE A 284 -6.26 -19.51 -14.21
N GLN A 285 -6.44 -18.41 -13.48
CA GLN A 285 -7.02 -17.19 -14.04
C GLN A 285 -6.09 -16.52 -15.07
N LEU A 286 -4.78 -16.49 -14.80
CA LEU A 286 -3.79 -15.97 -15.75
C LEU A 286 -3.76 -16.79 -17.04
N ASP A 287 -3.79 -18.12 -16.94
CA ASP A 287 -3.78 -19.02 -18.10
C ASP A 287 -5.06 -18.86 -18.95
N SER A 288 -6.24 -18.77 -18.30
CA SER A 288 -7.50 -18.55 -19.03
C SER A 288 -7.52 -17.20 -19.75
N MET A 289 -6.97 -16.14 -19.17
CA MET A 289 -6.88 -14.83 -19.80
C MET A 289 -5.97 -14.82 -21.03
N ILE A 290 -4.87 -15.59 -21.01
CA ILE A 290 -4.00 -15.77 -22.16
C ILE A 290 -4.73 -16.51 -23.30
N GLU A 291 -5.48 -17.55 -22.98
CA GLU A 291 -6.26 -18.30 -23.97
C GLU A 291 -7.31 -17.43 -24.65
N GLU A 292 -8.03 -16.61 -23.90
CA GLU A 292 -9.03 -15.66 -24.41
C GLU A 292 -8.39 -14.59 -25.31
N SER A 293 -7.27 -14.01 -24.88
CA SER A 293 -6.51 -13.05 -25.66
C SER A 293 -6.03 -13.65 -26.99
N ALA A 294 -5.56 -14.89 -26.98
CA ALA A 294 -5.12 -15.59 -28.19
C ALA A 294 -6.28 -15.89 -29.17
N LYS A 295 -7.47 -16.22 -28.67
CA LYS A 295 -8.67 -16.44 -29.50
C LYS A 295 -9.11 -15.13 -30.15
N THR A 296 -9.20 -14.05 -29.40
CA THR A 296 -9.60 -12.72 -29.89
C THR A 296 -8.63 -12.20 -30.95
N THR A 297 -7.33 -12.41 -30.78
CA THR A 297 -6.32 -12.03 -31.78
C THR A 297 -6.49 -12.81 -33.07
N LYS A 298 -6.73 -14.12 -33.02
CA LYS A 298 -7.00 -14.96 -34.19
C LYS A 298 -8.26 -14.51 -34.94
N GLU A 299 -9.36 -14.27 -34.25
CA GLU A 299 -10.62 -13.82 -34.85
C GLU A 299 -10.48 -12.46 -35.54
N THR A 300 -9.78 -11.52 -34.90
CA THR A 300 -9.50 -10.19 -35.47
C THR A 300 -8.62 -10.31 -36.71
N PHE A 301 -7.60 -11.18 -36.69
CA PHE A 301 -6.75 -11.45 -37.86
C PHE A 301 -7.57 -12.00 -39.05
N TRP A 302 -8.38 -13.02 -38.82
CA TRP A 302 -9.22 -13.61 -39.87
C TRP A 302 -10.27 -12.64 -40.41
N THR A 303 -10.82 -11.79 -39.57
CA THR A 303 -11.78 -10.75 -39.98
C THR A 303 -11.11 -9.70 -40.86
N LYS A 304 -9.91 -9.26 -40.54
CA LYS A 304 -9.11 -8.32 -41.36
C LYS A 304 -8.68 -8.97 -42.69
N LEU A 305 -8.30 -10.24 -42.67
CA LEU A 305 -7.91 -10.97 -43.84
C LEU A 305 -9.09 -11.14 -44.83
N LYS A 306 -10.27 -11.52 -44.33
CA LYS A 306 -11.50 -11.62 -45.14
C LYS A 306 -11.87 -10.29 -45.77
N LYS A 307 -11.78 -9.16 -45.06
CA LYS A 307 -12.03 -7.82 -45.63
C LYS A 307 -11.05 -7.47 -46.77
N ARG A 308 -9.77 -7.87 -46.65
CA ARG A 308 -8.76 -7.62 -47.69
C ARG A 308 -8.94 -8.50 -48.96
N LEU A 309 -9.53 -9.68 -48.80
CA LEU A 309 -9.77 -10.60 -49.94
C LEU A 309 -11.11 -10.32 -50.65
N SER A 310 -11.97 -9.50 -50.04
CA SER A 310 -13.27 -9.09 -50.59
C SER A 310 -13.28 -7.67 -51.19
N SER A 311 -12.16 -6.97 -51.13
CA SER A 311 -11.89 -5.68 -51.79
C SER A 311 -10.97 -5.87 -52.98
#